data_fcaf3fb0c275493897cd10422d07c251
#
_entry.id   fcaf3fb0c275493897cd10422d07c251
#
_cell.length_a   1.000
_cell.length_b   1.000
_cell.length_c   1.000
_cell.angle_alpha   90.00
_cell.angle_beta   90.00
_cell.angle_gamma   90.00
#
_symmetry.space_group_name_H-M   'P 1'
#
loop_
_entity.id
_entity.type
_entity.pdbx_description
1 polymer ?
#
loop_
_entity_poly.entity_id
_entity_poly.type
_entity_poly.pdbx_seq_one_letter_code
_entity_poly.pdbx_strand_id
1 'polypeptide(L)'
;GDPSRPPELAYWIAPEFQRRGFAQQALKGLLAFMFERDEDLRAIEAAVIQGNDASTQLLLSLGFRYHEDEHASAPLSWNLPRGEQVLLHRYRLWRTDWLRSDWAHISFKQTQN
;
A
#
# COMPACT_ATOMS: atom_id res chain seq x y z
N GLY A 1 2.94 -4.89 -17.58
CA GLY A 1 2.32 -3.61 -17.37
C GLY A 1 3.11 -2.48 -17.99
N ASP A 2 2.58 -1.30 -17.86
CA ASP A 2 3.21 -0.09 -18.36
C ASP A 2 4.42 0.24 -17.47
N PRO A 3 5.66 0.26 -18.03
CA PRO A 3 6.83 0.55 -17.20
C PRO A 3 6.88 1.99 -16.69
N SER A 4 6.06 2.89 -17.23
CA SER A 4 6.02 4.27 -16.75
C SER A 4 5.16 4.43 -15.51
N ARG A 5 4.38 3.41 -15.14
CA ARG A 5 3.48 3.49 -13.99
C ARG A 5 4.08 2.74 -12.81
N PRO A 6 3.92 3.29 -11.58
CA PRO A 6 4.36 2.57 -10.40
C PRO A 6 3.61 1.25 -10.23
N PRO A 7 4.24 0.23 -9.67
CA PRO A 7 3.51 -0.97 -9.31
C PRO A 7 2.43 -0.65 -8.29
N GLU A 8 1.31 -1.33 -8.43
CA GLU A 8 0.17 -1.13 -7.55
C GLU A 8 0.02 -2.31 -6.62
N LEU A 9 -0.07 -2.02 -5.33
CA LEU A 9 -0.48 -2.99 -4.35
C LEU A 9 -1.99 -2.95 -4.25
N ALA A 10 -2.65 -4.01 -4.70
CA ALA A 10 -4.06 -4.16 -4.44
C ALA A 10 -4.19 -4.51 -2.97
N TYR A 11 -4.43 -3.49 -2.16
CA TYR A 11 -4.37 -3.64 -0.72
C TYR A 11 -5.74 -3.92 -0.14
N TRP A 12 -5.88 -5.11 0.42
CA TRP A 12 -7.05 -5.48 1.20
C TRP A 12 -6.60 -6.36 2.34
N ILE A 13 -6.89 -5.93 3.56
CA ILE A 13 -6.54 -6.71 4.75
C ILE A 13 -7.81 -7.00 5.52
N ALA A 14 -8.00 -8.27 5.88
CA ALA A 14 -9.13 -8.68 6.68
C ALA A 14 -9.15 -7.90 8.00
N PRO A 15 -10.34 -7.48 8.46
CA PRO A 15 -10.44 -6.64 9.66
C PRO A 15 -9.75 -7.22 10.89
N GLU A 16 -9.72 -8.53 11.04
CA GLU A 16 -9.10 -9.15 12.21
C GLU A 16 -7.59 -8.94 12.29
N PHE A 17 -6.93 -8.68 11.16
CA PHE A 17 -5.50 -8.42 11.16
C PHE A 17 -5.15 -6.95 11.38
N GLN A 18 -6.10 -6.05 11.13
CA GLN A 18 -5.82 -4.62 11.18
C GLN A 18 -5.61 -4.12 12.60
N ARG A 19 -6.13 -4.82 13.58
CA ARG A 19 -6.12 -4.35 14.96
C ARG A 19 -4.84 -4.60 15.73
N ARG A 20 -3.90 -5.36 15.18
CA ARG A 20 -2.75 -5.85 15.95
C ARG A 20 -1.41 -5.30 15.50
N GLY A 21 -1.41 -4.31 14.64
CA GLY A 21 -0.16 -3.84 14.07
C GLY A 21 0.50 -4.84 13.15
N PHE A 22 -0.08 -6.02 13.01
CA PHE A 22 0.46 -7.09 12.18
C PHE A 22 0.51 -6.68 10.72
N ALA A 23 -0.57 -6.08 10.25
CA ALA A 23 -0.64 -5.62 8.87
C ALA A 23 0.41 -4.55 8.58
N GLN A 24 0.63 -3.65 9.53
CA GLN A 24 1.64 -2.61 9.38
C GLN A 24 3.03 -3.22 9.26
N GLN A 25 3.36 -4.18 10.09
CA GLN A 25 4.66 -4.83 10.04
C GLN A 25 4.86 -5.61 8.76
N ALA A 26 3.83 -6.35 8.34
CA ALA A 26 3.89 -7.12 7.10
C ALA A 26 4.09 -6.21 5.89
N LEU A 27 3.38 -5.10 5.84
CA LEU A 27 3.50 -4.15 4.74
C LEU A 27 4.86 -3.46 4.75
N LYS A 28 5.37 -3.10 5.91
CA LYS A 28 6.72 -2.52 5.99
C LYS A 28 7.75 -3.45 5.38
N GLY A 29 7.67 -4.73 5.70
CA GLY A 29 8.59 -5.71 5.14
C GLY A 29 8.46 -5.84 3.63
N LEU A 30 7.24 -5.90 3.13
CA LEU A 30 6.99 -6.03 1.70
C LEU A 30 7.46 -4.78 0.94
N LEU A 31 7.12 -3.60 1.45
CA LEU A 31 7.49 -2.36 0.79
C LEU A 31 9.01 -2.17 0.78
N ALA A 32 9.67 -2.45 1.89
CA ALA A 32 11.12 -2.38 1.96
C ALA A 32 11.75 -3.36 0.97
N PHE A 33 11.23 -4.57 0.90
CA PHE A 33 11.70 -5.56 -0.06
C PHE A 33 11.60 -5.05 -1.49
N MET A 34 10.45 -4.46 -1.85
CA MET A 34 10.25 -3.96 -3.19
C MET A 34 11.22 -2.84 -3.55
N PHE A 35 11.41 -1.89 -2.64
CA PHE A 35 12.34 -0.78 -2.88
C PHE A 35 13.79 -1.24 -2.90
N GLU A 36 14.16 -2.18 -2.05
CA GLU A 36 15.53 -2.67 -2.00
C GLU A 36 15.88 -3.52 -3.21
N ARG A 37 14.91 -4.27 -3.71
CA ARG A 37 15.12 -5.14 -4.86
C ARG A 37 15.29 -4.37 -6.17
N ASP A 38 14.60 -3.24 -6.29
CA ASP A 38 14.60 -2.47 -7.54
C ASP A 38 15.00 -1.03 -7.22
N GLU A 39 16.25 -0.71 -7.49
CA GLU A 39 16.79 0.63 -7.21
C GLU A 39 16.14 1.71 -8.07
N ASP A 40 15.56 1.35 -9.20
CA ASP A 40 14.91 2.31 -10.11
C ASP A 40 13.46 2.55 -9.74
N LEU A 41 12.92 1.79 -8.81
CA LEU A 41 11.54 1.95 -8.38
C LEU A 41 11.38 3.24 -7.58
N ARG A 42 10.62 4.18 -8.12
CA ARG A 42 10.47 5.49 -7.50
C ARG A 42 9.28 5.61 -6.58
N ALA A 43 8.27 4.80 -6.78
CA ALA A 43 7.05 4.87 -5.98
C ALA A 43 6.29 3.54 -6.05
N ILE A 44 5.43 3.34 -5.06
CA ILE A 44 4.51 2.21 -5.01
C ILE A 44 3.12 2.78 -4.78
N GLU A 45 2.12 2.29 -5.50
CA GLU A 45 0.75 2.76 -5.35
C GLU A 45 -0.10 1.73 -4.59
N ALA A 46 -1.08 2.24 -3.88
CA ALA A 46 -2.09 1.42 -3.22
C ALA A 46 -3.44 2.09 -3.37
N ALA A 47 -4.48 1.30 -3.53
CA ALA A 47 -5.84 1.81 -3.68
C ALA A 47 -6.71 1.31 -2.54
N VAL A 48 -7.57 2.18 -2.02
CA VAL A 48 -8.45 1.89 -0.91
C VAL A 48 -9.87 2.27 -1.30
N ILE A 49 -10.83 1.41 -1.01
CA ILE A 49 -12.24 1.74 -1.21
C ILE A 49 -12.65 2.85 -0.25
N GLN A 50 -13.41 3.82 -0.76
CA GLN A 50 -13.98 4.85 0.08
C GLN A 50 -14.69 4.23 1.29
N GLY A 51 -14.43 4.79 2.45
CA GLY A 51 -15.04 4.30 3.69
C GLY A 51 -14.19 3.31 4.47
N ASN A 52 -13.13 2.77 3.87
CA ASN A 52 -12.24 1.87 4.58
C ASN A 52 -11.19 2.67 5.35
N ASP A 53 -11.62 3.27 6.47
CA ASP A 53 -10.75 4.17 7.22
C ASP A 53 -9.55 3.48 7.84
N ALA A 54 -9.70 2.23 8.23
CA ALA A 54 -8.59 1.47 8.83
C ALA A 54 -7.45 1.32 7.82
N SER A 55 -7.75 0.98 6.57
CA SER A 55 -6.73 0.86 5.54
C SER A 55 -6.12 2.21 5.20
N THR A 56 -6.95 3.26 5.16
CA THR A 56 -6.45 4.61 4.92
C THR A 56 -5.46 5.02 5.99
N GLN A 57 -5.80 4.83 7.27
CA GLN A 57 -4.91 5.18 8.36
C GLN A 57 -3.61 4.38 8.31
N LEU A 58 -3.71 3.11 7.95
CA LEU A 58 -2.53 2.27 7.82
C LEU A 58 -1.59 2.81 6.74
N LEU A 59 -2.11 3.13 5.56
CA LEU A 59 -1.28 3.66 4.48
C LEU A 59 -0.64 4.99 4.87
N LEU A 60 -1.40 5.88 5.50
CA LEU A 60 -0.86 7.15 5.95
C LEU A 60 0.25 6.95 6.98
N SER A 61 0.08 5.98 7.88
CA SER A 61 1.09 5.69 8.89
C SER A 61 2.40 5.18 8.29
N LEU A 62 2.33 4.60 7.10
CA LEU A 62 3.50 4.09 6.38
C LEU A 62 4.20 5.16 5.55
N GLY A 63 3.59 6.32 5.40
CA GLY A 63 4.16 7.41 4.62
C GLY A 63 3.53 7.60 3.25
N PHE A 64 2.51 6.83 2.92
CA PHE A 64 1.77 7.03 1.69
C PHE A 64 1.08 8.38 1.72
N ARG A 65 0.99 9.00 0.56
CA ARG A 65 0.28 10.26 0.38
C ARG A 65 -0.85 10.08 -0.60
N TYR A 66 -1.96 10.77 -0.34
CA TYR A 66 -3.09 10.77 -1.27
C TYR A 66 -2.63 11.26 -2.64
N HIS A 67 -3.09 10.59 -3.68
CA HIS A 67 -2.73 10.92 -5.04
C HIS A 67 -3.94 11.34 -5.86
N GLU A 68 -4.95 10.47 -5.98
CA GLU A 68 -6.13 10.77 -6.78
C GLU A 68 -7.26 9.81 -6.45
N ASP A 69 -8.46 10.18 -6.89
CA ASP A 69 -9.61 9.30 -6.82
C ASP A 69 -9.87 8.67 -8.17
N GLU A 70 -10.44 7.48 -8.14
CA GLU A 70 -10.80 6.76 -9.35
C GLU A 70 -12.10 6.01 -9.14
N HIS A 71 -13.01 6.15 -10.10
CA HIS A 71 -14.22 5.33 -10.14
C HIS A 71 -13.91 4.06 -10.92
N ALA A 72 -14.22 2.93 -10.34
CA ALA A 72 -13.91 1.65 -10.96
C ALA A 72 -14.98 0.62 -10.62
N SER A 73 -15.05 -0.43 -11.44
CA SER A 73 -15.88 -1.58 -11.11
C SER A 73 -15.17 -2.38 -10.03
N ALA A 74 -15.92 -2.80 -9.02
CA ALA A 74 -15.34 -3.57 -7.94
C ALA A 74 -14.78 -4.89 -8.47
N PRO A 75 -13.55 -5.26 -8.08
CA PRO A 75 -13.03 -6.58 -8.43
C PRO A 75 -13.88 -7.68 -7.81
N LEU A 76 -13.96 -8.82 -8.51
CA LEU A 76 -14.71 -9.97 -8.00
C LEU A 76 -14.19 -10.43 -6.64
N SER A 77 -12.88 -10.28 -6.41
CA SER A 77 -12.26 -10.69 -5.16
C SER A 77 -12.71 -9.88 -3.95
N TRP A 78 -13.39 -8.75 -4.18
CA TRP A 78 -13.80 -7.89 -3.07
C TRP A 78 -15.17 -8.24 -2.51
N ASN A 79 -15.79 -9.28 -3.03
CA ASN A 79 -17.06 -9.80 -2.52
C ASN A 79 -18.17 -8.74 -2.49
N LEU A 80 -18.19 -7.86 -3.48
CA LEU A 80 -19.23 -6.84 -3.65
C LEU A 80 -20.17 -7.25 -4.77
N PRO A 81 -21.39 -6.66 -4.80
CA PRO A 81 -22.31 -6.95 -5.89
C PRO A 81 -21.68 -6.73 -7.25
N ARG A 82 -21.99 -7.64 -8.16
CA ARG A 82 -21.40 -7.62 -9.50
C ARG A 82 -21.78 -6.33 -10.23
N GLY A 83 -20.78 -5.70 -10.84
CA GLY A 83 -21.00 -4.50 -11.62
C GLY A 83 -21.12 -3.24 -10.81
N GLU A 84 -21.01 -3.34 -9.49
CA GLU A 84 -21.09 -2.15 -8.66
C GLU A 84 -19.88 -1.26 -8.87
N GLN A 85 -20.15 0.04 -9.03
CA GLN A 85 -19.10 1.05 -9.11
C GLN A 85 -18.65 1.42 -7.71
N VAL A 86 -17.35 1.52 -7.54
CA VAL A 86 -16.76 1.94 -6.27
C VAL A 86 -15.87 3.15 -6.50
N LEU A 87 -15.74 3.97 -5.46
CA LEU A 87 -14.78 5.06 -5.47
C LEU A 87 -13.53 4.58 -4.76
N LEU A 88 -12.42 4.65 -5.48
CA LEU A 88 -11.13 4.29 -4.93
C LEU A 88 -10.34 5.55 -4.64
N HIS A 89 -9.69 5.57 -3.50
CA HIS A 89 -8.71 6.60 -3.16
C HIS A 89 -7.34 6.00 -3.41
N ARG A 90 -6.60 6.57 -4.35
CA ARG A 90 -5.27 6.09 -4.68
C ARG A 90 -4.24 6.84 -3.86
N TYR A 91 -3.33 6.09 -3.26
CA TYR A 91 -2.23 6.61 -2.46
C TYR A 91 -0.92 6.18 -3.09
N ARG A 92 0.10 6.97 -2.85
CA ARG A 92 1.41 6.69 -3.41
C ARG A 92 2.47 6.86 -2.35
N LEU A 93 3.36 5.87 -2.24
CA LEU A 93 4.53 5.95 -1.39
C LEU A 93 5.74 6.19 -2.27
N TRP A 94 6.31 7.38 -2.17
CA TRP A 94 7.51 7.73 -2.91
C TRP A 94 8.74 7.16 -2.23
N ARG A 95 9.73 6.75 -3.02
CA ARG A 95 10.99 6.26 -2.46
C ARG A 95 11.61 7.29 -1.52
N THR A 96 11.57 8.56 -1.90
CA THR A 96 12.14 9.62 -1.06
C THR A 96 11.45 9.71 0.30
N ASP A 97 10.13 9.54 0.34
CA ASP A 97 9.39 9.53 1.60
C ASP A 97 9.71 8.28 2.42
N TRP A 98 9.84 7.14 1.72
CA TRP A 98 10.23 5.90 2.40
C TRP A 98 11.60 6.05 3.05
N LEU A 99 12.59 6.60 2.32
CA LEU A 99 13.93 6.76 2.85
C LEU A 99 14.00 7.68 4.07
N ARG A 100 13.06 8.60 4.19
CA ARG A 100 12.97 9.51 5.34
C ARG A 100 12.18 8.93 6.49
N SER A 101 11.49 7.81 6.30
CA SER A 101 10.68 7.21 7.35
C SER A 101 11.55 6.54 8.40
N ASP A 102 10.98 6.38 9.59
CA ASP A 102 11.67 5.71 10.68
C ASP A 102 11.91 4.23 10.37
N TRP A 103 11.08 3.65 9.53
CA TRP A 103 11.12 2.23 9.25
C TRP A 103 11.91 1.89 7.98
N ALA A 104 12.45 2.88 7.26
CA ALA A 104 13.21 2.62 6.04
C ALA A 104 14.45 1.77 6.29
N HIS A 105 15.00 1.85 7.50
CA HIS A 105 16.20 1.12 7.86
C HIS A 105 15.91 -0.27 8.43
N ILE A 106 14.62 -0.62 8.54
CA ILE A 106 14.21 -1.95 8.99
C ILE A 106 14.20 -2.86 7.76
N SER A 107 15.32 -3.53 7.54
CA SER A 107 15.44 -4.45 6.41
C SER A 107 15.63 -5.86 6.95
N PHE A 108 15.50 -6.84 6.06
CA PHE A 108 15.77 -8.23 6.43
C PHE A 108 17.19 -8.42 6.95
N LYS A 109 18.12 -7.60 6.48
CA LYS A 109 19.51 -7.71 6.91
C LYS A 109 19.70 -7.29 8.35
N GLN A 110 18.89 -6.33 8.83
CA GLN A 110 19.01 -5.86 10.21
C GLN A 110 18.43 -6.83 11.21
N THR A 111 17.48 -7.65 10.80
CA THR A 111 16.87 -8.61 11.72
C THR A 111 17.72 -9.83 11.98
N GLN A 112 18.85 -9.96 11.30
CA GLN A 112 19.74 -11.09 11.44
C GLN A 112 20.82 -10.88 12.51
N ASN A 113 20.83 -9.73 13.11
CA ASN A 113 21.85 -9.44 14.14
C ASN A 113 21.42 -9.93 15.52
#